data_05d480cec01b155a0976183457900ad6
#
_entry.id   05d480cec01b155a0976183457900ad6
#
_cell.length_a   1.000
_cell.length_b   1.000
_cell.length_c   1.000
_cell.angle_alpha   90.00
_cell.angle_beta   90.00
_cell.angle_gamma   90.00
#
_symmetry.space_group_name_H-M   'P 1'
#
loop_
_entity.id
_entity.type
_entity.pdbx_description
1 polymer ?
#
loop_
_entity_poly.entity_id
_entity_poly.type
_entity_poly.pdbx_seq_one_letter_code
_entity_poly.pdbx_strand_id
1 'polypeptide(L)'
;IQDKFVGDIIITPDCLGDFLSMVESYISDFMIISGRSVYKDKLNQSIANNKLTLHSQPLSDRLAENYFVTGDGYVCDNSTIIDKGVLKTLLLGIYGANKTGGKRSVNGGGAHIVDSGDKSLKDIISSTNRGILLSRFSGGSPSDNGDFSGVAKNSYYIENGEIKHPISETMVSGNICKMLHDIKDISKETVNFGNSIYPWIQFSGITIS
;
A
#
# COMPACT_ATOMS: atom_id res chain seq x y z
N ILE A 1 -0.25 -10.54 22.44
CA ILE A 1 0.89 -11.40 22.03
C ILE A 1 1.90 -11.45 23.17
N GLN A 2 2.33 -12.65 23.57
CA GLN A 2 3.21 -12.80 24.74
C GLN A 2 4.67 -12.42 24.48
N ASP A 3 5.17 -12.66 23.25
CA ASP A 3 6.56 -12.42 22.90
C ASP A 3 6.69 -11.61 21.62
N LYS A 4 7.71 -10.74 21.59
CA LYS A 4 8.11 -10.02 20.39
C LYS A 4 8.70 -11.00 19.36
N PHE A 5 8.26 -10.90 18.11
CA PHE A 5 8.81 -11.71 17.02
C PHE A 5 8.82 -10.93 15.69
N VAL A 6 9.57 -11.44 14.72
CA VAL A 6 9.50 -11.03 13.32
C VAL A 6 8.71 -12.09 12.57
N GLY A 7 7.66 -11.68 11.87
CA GLY A 7 6.76 -12.61 11.21
C GLY A 7 6.10 -12.02 9.97
N ASP A 8 5.09 -12.73 9.51
CA ASP A 8 4.27 -12.32 8.37
C ASP A 8 3.11 -11.43 8.83
N ILE A 9 2.70 -10.53 7.95
CA ILE A 9 1.48 -9.76 8.10
C ILE A 9 0.62 -9.92 6.85
N ILE A 10 -0.64 -10.30 7.02
CA ILE A 10 -1.63 -10.29 5.96
C ILE A 10 -2.50 -9.06 6.16
N ILE A 11 -2.35 -8.06 5.30
CA ILE A 11 -3.16 -6.84 5.36
C ILE A 11 -4.47 -7.09 4.62
N THR A 12 -5.59 -6.81 5.32
CA THR A 12 -6.92 -6.93 4.71
C THR A 12 -7.21 -5.74 3.79
N PRO A 13 -8.15 -5.88 2.85
CA PRO A 13 -8.60 -4.78 2.00
C PRO A 13 -8.99 -3.52 2.78
N ASP A 14 -9.64 -3.67 3.95
CA ASP A 14 -10.05 -2.54 4.80
C ASP A 14 -8.87 -1.71 5.31
N CYS A 15 -7.70 -2.33 5.48
CA CYS A 15 -6.49 -1.70 6.01
C CYS A 15 -5.47 -1.34 4.93
N LEU A 16 -5.58 -1.92 3.73
CA LEU A 16 -4.56 -1.75 2.68
C LEU A 16 -4.47 -0.31 2.20
N GLY A 17 -5.59 0.40 2.13
CA GLY A 17 -5.63 1.81 1.74
C GLY A 17 -4.75 2.72 2.60
N ASP A 18 -4.64 2.46 3.91
CA ASP A 18 -3.78 3.23 4.81
C ASP A 18 -2.30 3.10 4.40
N PHE A 19 -1.85 1.88 4.10
CA PHE A 19 -0.46 1.62 3.68
C PHE A 19 -0.17 2.17 2.27
N LEU A 20 -1.11 2.08 1.34
CA LEU A 20 -0.96 2.69 0.01
C LEU A 20 -0.89 4.21 0.08
N SER A 21 -1.66 4.84 0.97
CA SER A 21 -1.59 6.28 1.21
C SER A 21 -0.23 6.72 1.77
N MET A 22 0.41 5.89 2.61
CA MET A 22 1.80 6.13 3.03
C MET A 22 2.76 6.13 1.84
N VAL A 23 2.61 5.20 0.90
CA VAL A 23 3.43 5.15 -0.33
C VAL A 23 3.18 6.37 -1.21
N GLU A 24 1.91 6.74 -1.43
CA GLU A 24 1.55 7.92 -2.23
C GLU A 24 2.12 9.21 -1.64
N SER A 25 2.19 9.31 -0.32
CA SER A 25 2.77 10.50 0.32
C SER A 25 4.20 10.77 -0.14
N TYR A 26 5.03 9.73 -0.31
CA TYR A 26 6.41 9.88 -0.78
C TYR A 26 6.55 10.31 -2.23
N ILE A 27 5.55 10.07 -3.06
CA ILE A 27 5.56 10.45 -4.49
C ILE A 27 4.74 11.72 -4.77
N SER A 28 4.28 12.41 -3.71
CA SER A 28 3.51 13.66 -3.78
C SER A 28 4.41 14.89 -3.89
N ASP A 29 3.82 16.01 -4.29
CA ASP A 29 4.50 17.31 -4.43
C ASP A 29 5.39 17.65 -3.24
N PHE A 30 4.85 17.58 -2.02
CA PHE A 30 5.57 18.00 -0.82
C PHE A 30 6.86 17.22 -0.60
N MET A 31 6.81 15.90 -0.68
CA MET A 31 7.95 15.04 -0.42
C MET A 31 9.00 15.13 -1.54
N ILE A 32 8.55 15.25 -2.80
CA ILE A 32 9.45 15.35 -3.95
C ILE A 32 10.14 16.74 -3.97
N ILE A 33 9.40 17.85 -3.80
CA ILE A 33 9.94 19.21 -3.81
C ILE A 33 10.93 19.41 -2.65
N SER A 34 10.61 18.93 -1.45
CA SER A 34 11.49 19.04 -0.28
C SER A 34 12.73 18.15 -0.34
N GLY A 35 12.80 17.24 -1.32
CA GLY A 35 13.90 16.29 -1.45
C GLY A 35 13.92 15.17 -0.40
N ARG A 36 12.85 15.05 0.43
CA ARG A 36 12.73 14.08 1.53
C ARG A 36 12.21 12.72 1.08
N SER A 37 11.69 12.63 -0.15
CA SER A 37 11.16 11.38 -0.67
C SER A 37 12.26 10.35 -0.92
N VAL A 38 12.06 9.14 -0.40
CA VAL A 38 12.88 7.96 -0.73
C VAL A 38 12.73 7.53 -2.20
N TYR A 39 11.70 8.06 -2.90
CA TYR A 39 11.38 7.70 -4.29
C TYR A 39 11.64 8.82 -5.30
N LYS A 40 12.24 9.96 -4.92
CA LYS A 40 12.40 11.13 -5.81
C LYS A 40 13.13 10.79 -7.11
N ASP A 41 14.13 9.91 -7.06
CA ASP A 41 14.96 9.52 -8.19
C ASP A 41 14.65 8.08 -8.66
N LYS A 42 13.46 7.54 -8.30
CA LYS A 42 13.08 6.15 -8.56
C LYS A 42 12.07 5.97 -9.69
N LEU A 43 11.73 7.03 -10.41
CA LEU A 43 10.83 6.90 -11.56
C LEU A 43 11.41 5.91 -12.58
N ASN A 44 10.60 4.97 -13.03
CA ASN A 44 10.97 3.82 -13.87
C ASN A 44 11.98 2.83 -13.23
N GLN A 45 12.13 2.86 -11.91
CA GLN A 45 12.92 1.86 -11.18
C GLN A 45 12.02 0.99 -10.31
N SER A 46 12.52 -0.20 -9.96
CA SER A 46 11.83 -1.11 -9.05
C SER A 46 11.82 -0.51 -7.62
N ILE A 47 10.63 -0.42 -7.03
CA ILE A 47 10.38 0.02 -5.67
C ILE A 47 9.57 -0.99 -4.85
N ALA A 48 9.11 -2.06 -5.51
CA ALA A 48 8.31 -3.11 -4.90
C ALA A 48 8.58 -4.46 -5.56
N ASN A 49 8.03 -5.52 -4.98
CA ASN A 49 7.99 -6.83 -5.59
C ASN A 49 7.22 -6.79 -6.92
N ASN A 50 7.63 -7.58 -7.90
CA ASN A 50 7.01 -7.64 -9.23
C ASN A 50 5.55 -8.16 -9.23
N LYS A 51 5.07 -8.70 -8.11
CA LYS A 51 3.66 -9.07 -7.94
C LYS A 51 2.74 -7.85 -7.79
N LEU A 52 3.27 -6.69 -7.37
CA LEU A 52 2.46 -5.50 -7.12
C LEU A 52 2.26 -4.68 -8.38
N THR A 53 1.01 -4.53 -8.78
CA THR A 53 0.55 -3.49 -9.70
C THR A 53 -0.51 -2.65 -9.01
N LEU A 54 -0.29 -1.35 -8.92
CA LEU A 54 -1.18 -0.35 -8.33
C LEU A 54 -1.57 0.69 -9.38
N HIS A 55 -2.86 0.80 -9.61
CA HIS A 55 -3.44 1.80 -10.49
C HIS A 55 -4.13 2.92 -9.69
N SER A 56 -4.17 4.11 -10.28
CA SER A 56 -5.09 5.20 -9.93
C SER A 56 -6.02 5.42 -11.13
N GLN A 57 -7.28 5.01 -10.99
CA GLN A 57 -8.24 4.93 -12.10
C GLN A 57 -9.53 5.70 -11.81
N PRO A 58 -9.47 7.05 -11.70
CA PRO A 58 -10.65 7.85 -11.39
C PRO A 58 -11.77 7.78 -12.45
N LEU A 59 -11.47 7.35 -13.67
CA LEU A 59 -12.43 7.21 -14.77
C LEU A 59 -12.86 5.77 -15.04
N SER A 60 -12.54 4.83 -14.11
CA SER A 60 -12.88 3.42 -14.28
C SER A 60 -14.36 3.17 -14.03
N ASP A 61 -15.00 2.41 -14.93
CA ASP A 61 -16.36 1.89 -14.75
C ASP A 61 -16.48 0.80 -13.67
N ARG A 62 -15.34 0.32 -13.18
CA ARG A 62 -15.27 -0.64 -12.05
C ARG A 62 -15.50 0.03 -10.69
N LEU A 63 -15.37 1.37 -10.60
CA LEU A 63 -15.57 2.14 -9.39
C LEU A 63 -16.91 2.89 -9.44
N ALA A 64 -17.62 2.91 -8.33
CA ALA A 64 -18.86 3.65 -8.19
C ALA A 64 -18.63 5.15 -7.90
N GLU A 65 -17.52 5.47 -7.22
CA GLU A 65 -17.11 6.82 -6.87
C GLU A 65 -15.95 7.26 -7.74
N ASN A 66 -16.23 8.20 -8.65
CA ASN A 66 -15.27 8.72 -9.62
C ASN A 66 -15.02 10.20 -9.39
N TYR A 67 -13.87 10.69 -9.84
CA TYR A 67 -13.62 12.12 -9.97
C TYR A 67 -13.07 12.45 -11.37
N PHE A 68 -13.41 13.62 -11.88
CA PHE A 68 -13.15 13.99 -13.27
C PHE A 68 -12.16 15.15 -13.42
N VAL A 69 -11.89 15.85 -12.32
CA VAL A 69 -11.01 17.03 -12.28
C VAL A 69 -10.06 16.90 -11.10
N THR A 70 -8.77 17.16 -11.34
CA THR A 70 -7.73 17.19 -10.31
C THR A 70 -7.86 18.42 -9.41
N GLY A 71 -7.25 18.40 -8.23
CA GLY A 71 -7.25 19.54 -7.31
C GLY A 71 -6.63 20.82 -7.89
N ASP A 72 -5.78 20.73 -8.91
CA ASP A 72 -5.18 21.84 -9.65
C ASP A 72 -5.96 22.21 -10.93
N GLY A 73 -7.18 21.68 -11.11
CA GLY A 73 -8.16 22.11 -12.10
C GLY A 73 -8.04 21.48 -13.50
N TYR A 74 -7.34 20.37 -13.63
CA TYR A 74 -7.21 19.67 -14.91
C TYR A 74 -8.16 18.46 -15.00
N VAL A 75 -8.61 18.17 -16.21
CA VAL A 75 -9.35 16.93 -16.49
C VAL A 75 -8.45 15.72 -16.19
N CYS A 76 -9.02 14.77 -15.46
CA CYS A 76 -8.31 13.53 -15.07
C CYS A 76 -8.19 12.55 -16.22
N ASP A 77 -7.22 11.66 -16.09
CA ASP A 77 -7.13 10.41 -16.85
C ASP A 77 -6.70 9.27 -15.90
N ASN A 78 -6.87 8.05 -16.33
CA ASN A 78 -6.41 6.87 -15.60
C ASN A 78 -4.88 6.74 -15.69
N SER A 79 -4.25 6.30 -14.61
CA SER A 79 -2.81 6.05 -14.57
C SER A 79 -2.47 4.77 -13.82
N THR A 80 -1.25 4.28 -14.04
CA THR A 80 -0.62 3.25 -13.23
C THR A 80 0.48 3.90 -12.39
N ILE A 81 0.41 3.74 -11.07
CA ILE A 81 1.41 4.27 -10.14
C ILE A 81 2.60 3.32 -10.07
N ILE A 82 2.33 2.03 -9.83
CA ILE A 82 3.33 0.96 -9.80
C ILE A 82 2.90 -0.12 -10.79
N ASP A 83 3.76 -0.48 -11.71
CA ASP A 83 3.55 -1.54 -12.69
C ASP A 83 4.55 -2.67 -12.44
N LYS A 84 4.08 -3.82 -11.97
CA LYS A 84 4.92 -4.99 -11.62
C LYS A 84 6.15 -4.58 -10.82
N GLY A 85 5.91 -3.83 -9.74
CA GLY A 85 6.95 -3.35 -8.83
C GLY A 85 7.72 -2.12 -9.28
N VAL A 86 7.52 -1.63 -10.52
CA VAL A 86 8.24 -0.48 -11.09
C VAL A 86 7.41 0.80 -10.92
N LEU A 87 7.98 1.84 -10.31
CA LEU A 87 7.34 3.15 -10.18
C LEU A 87 7.19 3.82 -11.56
N LYS A 88 5.95 4.07 -11.97
CA LYS A 88 5.62 4.67 -13.28
C LYS A 88 5.16 6.12 -13.19
N THR A 89 4.64 6.55 -12.05
CA THR A 89 4.04 7.87 -11.89
C THR A 89 4.47 8.47 -10.56
N LEU A 90 4.96 9.73 -10.61
CA LEU A 90 5.00 10.63 -9.46
C LEU A 90 3.71 11.44 -9.47
N LEU A 91 3.06 11.59 -8.34
CA LEU A 91 1.79 12.32 -8.20
C LEU A 91 2.04 13.84 -8.07
N LEU A 92 2.70 14.42 -9.09
CA LEU A 92 2.99 15.85 -9.13
C LEU A 92 1.82 16.62 -9.71
N GLY A 93 1.32 17.62 -8.97
CA GLY A 93 0.48 18.66 -9.49
C GLY A 93 1.26 19.63 -10.37
N ILE A 94 0.58 20.68 -10.89
CA ILE A 94 1.25 21.72 -11.72
C ILE A 94 2.37 22.43 -10.93
N TYR A 95 2.18 22.64 -9.62
CA TYR A 95 3.18 23.28 -8.77
C TYR A 95 4.43 22.40 -8.62
N GLY A 96 4.25 21.11 -8.30
CA GLY A 96 5.36 20.16 -8.18
C GLY A 96 6.12 19.99 -9.48
N ALA A 97 5.41 19.84 -10.59
CA ALA A 97 6.00 19.72 -11.92
C ALA A 97 6.88 20.94 -12.25
N ASN A 98 6.37 22.17 -12.01
CA ASN A 98 7.11 23.41 -12.26
C ASN A 98 8.35 23.56 -11.35
N LYS A 99 8.25 23.14 -10.08
CA LYS A 99 9.36 23.24 -9.11
C LYS A 99 10.47 22.25 -9.37
N THR A 100 10.13 21.07 -9.86
CA THR A 100 11.08 19.95 -10.02
C THR A 100 11.58 19.76 -11.45
N GLY A 101 10.90 20.40 -12.43
CA GLY A 101 11.12 20.12 -13.86
C GLY A 101 10.52 18.77 -14.29
N GLY A 102 9.76 18.12 -13.42
CA GLY A 102 9.08 16.84 -13.70
C GLY A 102 7.81 17.01 -14.53
N LYS A 103 7.20 15.87 -14.86
CA LYS A 103 5.92 15.84 -15.57
C LYS A 103 4.76 15.87 -14.55
N ARG A 104 3.75 16.72 -14.80
CA ARG A 104 2.50 16.70 -14.03
C ARG A 104 1.81 15.34 -14.20
N SER A 105 1.27 14.83 -13.09
CA SER A 105 0.42 13.62 -13.12
C SER A 105 -0.90 13.89 -13.84
N VAL A 106 -1.44 12.86 -14.49
CA VAL A 106 -2.75 12.95 -15.17
C VAL A 106 -3.93 12.87 -14.19
N ASN A 107 -3.67 12.49 -12.94
CA ASN A 107 -4.66 12.48 -11.86
C ASN A 107 -3.99 12.79 -10.52
N GLY A 108 -4.78 12.93 -9.46
CA GLY A 108 -4.29 13.29 -8.12
C GLY A 108 -4.00 12.11 -7.20
N GLY A 109 -3.95 10.89 -7.73
CA GLY A 109 -3.91 9.68 -6.89
C GLY A 109 -5.29 9.25 -6.38
N GLY A 110 -5.35 8.31 -5.45
CA GLY A 110 -6.61 7.69 -5.03
C GLY A 110 -7.27 6.86 -6.14
N ALA A 111 -8.56 6.56 -6.02
CA ALA A 111 -9.30 5.70 -6.95
C ALA A 111 -8.48 4.42 -7.27
N HIS A 112 -7.99 3.79 -6.21
CA HIS A 112 -7.02 2.71 -6.30
C HIS A 112 -7.62 1.41 -6.78
N ILE A 113 -6.95 0.78 -7.72
CA ILE A 113 -7.19 -0.63 -8.07
C ILE A 113 -5.84 -1.35 -7.96
N VAL A 114 -5.77 -2.33 -7.06
CA VAL A 114 -4.63 -3.24 -6.97
C VAL A 114 -4.98 -4.52 -7.71
N ASP A 115 -4.10 -4.95 -8.61
CA ASP A 115 -4.29 -6.20 -9.33
C ASP A 115 -4.29 -7.39 -8.37
N SER A 116 -5.23 -8.33 -8.59
CA SER A 116 -5.29 -9.57 -7.83
C SER A 116 -4.13 -10.51 -8.21
N GLY A 117 -3.73 -11.33 -7.25
CA GLY A 117 -2.81 -12.44 -7.47
C GLY A 117 -3.53 -13.75 -7.82
N ASP A 118 -2.79 -14.84 -7.70
CA ASP A 118 -3.27 -16.17 -8.10
C ASP A 118 -3.70 -17.06 -6.93
N LYS A 119 -3.24 -16.76 -5.71
CA LYS A 119 -3.52 -17.59 -4.53
C LYS A 119 -4.85 -17.20 -3.87
N SER A 120 -5.57 -18.20 -3.33
CA SER A 120 -6.71 -17.90 -2.47
C SER A 120 -6.26 -17.34 -1.12
N LEU A 121 -7.10 -16.51 -0.48
CA LEU A 121 -6.85 -16.04 0.89
C LEU A 121 -6.62 -17.21 1.85
N LYS A 122 -7.35 -18.31 1.66
CA LYS A 122 -7.18 -19.53 2.45
C LYS A 122 -5.77 -20.11 2.31
N ASP A 123 -5.24 -20.17 1.09
CA ASP A 123 -3.89 -20.68 0.83
C ASP A 123 -2.82 -19.75 1.41
N ILE A 124 -3.03 -18.44 1.34
CA ILE A 124 -2.14 -17.44 1.96
C ILE A 124 -2.10 -17.63 3.48
N ILE A 125 -3.25 -17.76 4.13
CA ILE A 125 -3.32 -18.03 5.58
C ILE A 125 -2.63 -19.36 5.90
N SER A 126 -2.94 -20.43 5.15
CA SER A 126 -2.37 -21.76 5.37
C SER A 126 -0.85 -21.81 5.20
N SER A 127 -0.27 -20.93 4.39
CA SER A 127 1.18 -20.82 4.19
C SER A 127 1.89 -19.96 5.25
N THR A 128 1.14 -19.31 6.14
CA THR A 128 1.68 -18.44 7.18
C THR A 128 2.03 -19.25 8.43
N ASN A 129 3.32 -19.37 8.73
CA ASN A 129 3.77 -20.11 9.92
C ASN A 129 3.48 -19.33 11.21
N ARG A 130 3.90 -18.04 11.27
CA ARG A 130 3.65 -17.16 12.40
C ARG A 130 3.45 -15.72 11.91
N GLY A 131 2.32 -15.12 12.29
CA GLY A 131 2.00 -13.77 11.81
C GLY A 131 0.68 -13.24 12.35
N ILE A 132 0.17 -12.21 11.69
CA ILE A 132 -1.14 -11.61 12.00
C ILE A 132 -1.95 -11.33 10.73
N LEU A 133 -3.26 -11.44 10.85
CA LEU A 133 -4.23 -10.87 9.92
C LEU A 133 -4.56 -9.46 10.42
N LEU A 134 -4.07 -8.43 9.74
CA LEU A 134 -4.21 -7.03 10.13
C LEU A 134 -5.43 -6.42 9.45
N SER A 135 -6.46 -6.11 10.24
CA SER A 135 -7.70 -5.51 9.70
C SER A 135 -7.79 -4.01 9.93
N ARG A 136 -7.06 -3.47 10.88
CA ARG A 136 -6.98 -2.03 11.13
C ARG A 136 -5.64 -1.67 11.75
N PHE A 137 -5.00 -0.65 11.20
CA PHE A 137 -3.76 -0.07 11.70
C PHE A 137 -4.03 1.30 12.34
N SER A 138 -3.44 1.54 13.50
CA SER A 138 -3.49 2.84 14.17
C SER A 138 -2.08 3.28 14.48
N GLY A 139 -1.50 4.03 13.57
CA GLY A 139 -0.14 4.57 13.67
C GLY A 139 -0.06 5.96 13.06
N GLY A 140 1.11 6.58 13.19
CA GLY A 140 1.43 7.83 12.51
C GLY A 140 1.90 7.62 11.07
N SER A 141 2.17 8.73 10.38
CA SER A 141 2.86 8.69 9.09
C SER A 141 4.26 8.09 9.26
N PRO A 142 4.76 7.36 8.27
CA PRO A 142 6.12 6.86 8.30
C PRO A 142 7.13 8.02 8.31
N SER A 143 8.32 7.77 8.86
CA SER A 143 9.45 8.71 8.84
C SER A 143 10.01 8.87 7.42
N ASP A 144 10.88 9.87 7.20
CA ASP A 144 11.46 10.14 5.88
C ASP A 144 12.20 8.95 5.27
N ASN A 145 12.73 8.03 6.09
CA ASN A 145 13.39 6.81 5.62
C ASN A 145 12.44 5.60 5.46
N GLY A 146 11.14 5.78 5.70
CA GLY A 146 10.13 4.75 5.52
C GLY A 146 9.76 3.96 6.77
N ASP A 147 10.37 4.21 7.94
CA ASP A 147 10.05 3.48 9.17
C ASP A 147 8.66 3.87 9.68
N PHE A 148 7.86 2.87 10.01
CA PHE A 148 6.54 3.04 10.60
C PHE A 148 6.37 2.20 11.86
N SER A 149 5.49 2.64 12.73
CA SER A 149 5.06 1.91 13.93
C SER A 149 3.64 2.30 14.30
N GLY A 150 2.86 1.33 14.75
CA GLY A 150 1.48 1.54 15.18
C GLY A 150 0.89 0.30 15.81
N VAL A 151 -0.38 0.40 16.18
CA VAL A 151 -1.13 -0.64 16.88
C VAL A 151 -2.05 -1.37 15.91
N ALA A 152 -1.96 -2.70 15.90
CA ALA A 152 -2.92 -3.58 15.24
C ALA A 152 -4.24 -3.58 16.03
N LYS A 153 -5.35 -3.30 15.35
CA LYS A 153 -6.70 -3.32 15.92
C LYS A 153 -7.59 -4.23 15.09
N ASN A 154 -8.59 -4.83 15.72
CA ASN A 154 -9.53 -5.76 15.08
C ASN A 154 -8.82 -6.88 14.30
N SER A 155 -7.69 -7.32 14.82
CA SER A 155 -6.74 -8.18 14.12
C SER A 155 -6.63 -9.53 14.81
N TYR A 156 -6.05 -10.51 14.12
CA TYR A 156 -6.01 -11.89 14.61
C TYR A 156 -4.58 -12.46 14.50
N TYR A 157 -4.21 -13.25 15.48
CA TYR A 157 -2.97 -14.02 15.46
C TYR A 157 -3.11 -15.24 14.54
N ILE A 158 -2.07 -15.48 13.75
CA ILE A 158 -1.95 -16.64 12.87
C ILE A 158 -0.76 -17.48 13.32
N GLU A 159 -0.98 -18.78 13.47
CA GLU A 159 0.06 -19.75 13.79
C GLU A 159 -0.19 -21.08 13.10
N ASN A 160 0.86 -21.64 12.48
CA ASN A 160 0.81 -22.93 11.77
C ASN A 160 -0.32 -22.99 10.72
N GLY A 161 -0.52 -21.89 9.97
CA GLY A 161 -1.51 -21.81 8.91
C GLY A 161 -2.96 -21.63 9.37
N GLU A 162 -3.20 -21.30 10.64
CA GLU A 162 -4.54 -21.14 11.20
C GLU A 162 -4.69 -19.82 11.95
N ILE A 163 -5.87 -19.20 11.81
CA ILE A 163 -6.27 -18.06 12.65
C ILE A 163 -6.60 -18.60 14.05
N LYS A 164 -5.91 -18.14 15.08
CA LYS A 164 -6.04 -18.65 16.46
C LYS A 164 -7.00 -17.83 17.32
N HIS A 165 -6.67 -16.56 17.55
CA HIS A 165 -7.42 -15.71 18.46
C HIS A 165 -7.28 -14.23 18.07
N PRO A 166 -8.23 -13.37 18.47
CA PRO A 166 -8.10 -11.94 18.30
C PRO A 166 -6.92 -11.42 19.14
N ILE A 167 -6.32 -10.33 18.68
CA ILE A 167 -5.22 -9.65 19.37
C ILE A 167 -5.63 -8.22 19.72
N SER A 168 -5.09 -7.72 20.84
CA SER A 168 -5.24 -6.35 21.32
C SER A 168 -3.88 -5.80 21.73
N GLU A 169 -3.75 -4.46 21.71
CA GLU A 169 -2.54 -3.76 22.17
C GLU A 169 -1.22 -4.28 21.55
N THR A 170 -1.32 -4.84 20.34
CA THR A 170 -0.19 -5.42 19.64
C THR A 170 0.43 -4.37 18.74
N MET A 171 1.72 -4.09 18.95
CA MET A 171 2.49 -3.19 18.11
C MET A 171 2.94 -3.87 16.83
N VAL A 172 2.85 -3.13 15.73
CA VAL A 172 3.36 -3.52 14.42
C VAL A 172 4.34 -2.46 13.96
N SER A 173 5.55 -2.85 13.62
CA SER A 173 6.57 -1.92 13.14
C SER A 173 7.41 -2.53 12.01
N GLY A 174 7.84 -1.68 11.10
CA GLY A 174 8.62 -2.06 9.94
C GLY A 174 9.09 -0.84 9.14
N ASN A 175 9.53 -1.10 7.92
CA ASN A 175 9.89 -0.07 6.96
C ASN A 175 9.06 -0.27 5.69
N ILE A 176 8.32 0.76 5.26
CA ILE A 176 7.36 0.65 4.15
C ILE A 176 8.05 0.29 2.82
N CYS A 177 9.25 0.81 2.59
CA CYS A 177 9.99 0.52 1.36
C CYS A 177 10.42 -0.95 1.31
N LYS A 178 10.97 -1.47 2.43
CA LYS A 178 11.34 -2.88 2.54
C LYS A 178 10.11 -3.78 2.44
N MET A 179 9.02 -3.41 3.11
CA MET A 179 7.76 -4.15 3.11
C MET A 179 7.22 -4.36 1.68
N LEU A 180 7.29 -3.34 0.81
CA LEU A 180 6.87 -3.45 -0.58
C LEU A 180 7.72 -4.46 -1.38
N HIS A 181 9.01 -4.60 -1.10
CA HIS A 181 9.86 -5.62 -1.71
C HIS A 181 9.59 -7.03 -1.14
N ASP A 182 9.20 -7.10 0.13
CA ASP A 182 8.99 -8.35 0.87
C ASP A 182 7.53 -8.89 0.73
N ILE A 183 6.80 -8.48 -0.31
CA ILE A 183 5.49 -9.08 -0.66
C ILE A 183 5.69 -10.56 -0.98
N LYS A 184 5.03 -11.43 -0.23
CA LYS A 184 5.02 -12.88 -0.45
C LYS A 184 3.95 -13.28 -1.44
N ASP A 185 2.71 -12.86 -1.17
CA ASP A 185 1.56 -13.22 -1.98
C ASP A 185 0.49 -12.13 -1.96
N ILE A 186 -0.30 -12.10 -3.06
CA ILE A 186 -1.49 -11.27 -3.23
C ILE A 186 -2.66 -12.22 -3.50
N SER A 187 -3.81 -11.99 -2.86
CA SER A 187 -4.97 -12.85 -3.04
C SER A 187 -5.63 -12.66 -4.40
N LYS A 188 -6.29 -13.72 -4.88
CA LYS A 188 -7.19 -13.62 -6.04
C LYS A 188 -8.52 -12.96 -5.68
N GLU A 189 -8.96 -13.07 -4.44
CA GLU A 189 -10.13 -12.40 -3.92
C GLU A 189 -9.84 -10.91 -3.73
N THR A 190 -10.84 -10.08 -4.06
CA THR A 190 -10.79 -8.63 -3.89
C THR A 190 -12.08 -8.12 -3.25
N VAL A 191 -12.01 -6.98 -2.59
CA VAL A 191 -13.17 -6.22 -2.11
C VAL A 191 -13.26 -4.91 -2.88
N ASN A 192 -14.45 -4.61 -3.41
CA ASN A 192 -14.75 -3.34 -4.04
C ASN A 192 -15.49 -2.44 -3.03
N PHE A 193 -14.84 -1.33 -2.64
CA PHE A 193 -15.39 -0.33 -1.71
C PHE A 193 -16.14 0.81 -2.42
N GLY A 194 -16.28 0.74 -3.73
CA GLY A 194 -16.87 1.81 -4.54
C GLY A 194 -15.85 2.83 -5.01
N ASN A 195 -14.94 3.28 -4.17
CA ASN A 195 -13.84 4.20 -4.49
C ASN A 195 -12.49 3.50 -4.71
N SER A 196 -12.40 2.22 -4.41
CA SER A 196 -11.18 1.41 -4.52
C SER A 196 -11.47 -0.07 -4.60
N ILE A 197 -10.54 -0.85 -5.15
CA ILE A 197 -10.60 -2.30 -5.22
C ILE A 197 -9.30 -2.87 -4.70
N TYR A 198 -9.38 -3.66 -3.62
CA TYR A 198 -8.22 -4.18 -2.91
C TYR A 198 -8.27 -5.69 -2.70
N PRO A 199 -7.15 -6.42 -2.93
CA PRO A 199 -6.92 -7.78 -2.46
C PRO A 199 -6.42 -7.81 -1.01
N TRP A 200 -6.23 -8.99 -0.45
CA TRP A 200 -5.36 -9.24 0.71
C TRP A 200 -3.92 -9.36 0.24
N ILE A 201 -3.00 -8.76 0.96
CA ILE A 201 -1.57 -8.84 0.63
C ILE A 201 -0.78 -9.35 1.84
N GLN A 202 0.02 -10.40 1.61
CA GLN A 202 0.93 -10.94 2.61
C GLN A 202 2.32 -10.34 2.43
N PHE A 203 2.86 -9.84 3.52
CA PHE A 203 4.22 -9.31 3.63
C PHE A 203 5.00 -10.10 4.68
N SER A 204 6.31 -10.19 4.52
CA SER A 204 7.21 -10.78 5.52
C SER A 204 8.08 -9.74 6.21
N GLY A 205 8.77 -10.16 7.27
CA GLY A 205 9.81 -9.34 7.91
C GLY A 205 9.28 -8.21 8.79
N ILE A 206 8.03 -8.29 9.25
CA ILE A 206 7.41 -7.28 10.12
C ILE A 206 7.63 -7.64 11.58
N THR A 207 8.00 -6.65 12.39
CA THR A 207 8.13 -6.81 13.84
C THR A 207 6.78 -6.66 14.50
N ILE A 208 6.40 -7.64 15.30
CA ILE A 208 5.14 -7.74 16.03
C ILE A 208 5.47 -7.91 17.52
N SER A 209 4.90 -7.05 18.40
CA SER A 209 5.22 -7.06 19.82
C SER A 209 4.07 -6.58 20.71
#